data_bb3c9c209a839f67e60f9cd9752e70f4
#
_entry.id   bb3c9c209a839f67e60f9cd9752e70f4
#
_cell.length_a   1.000
_cell.length_b   1.000
_cell.length_c   1.000
_cell.angle_alpha   90.00
_cell.angle_beta   90.00
_cell.angle_gamma   90.00
#
_symmetry.space_group_name_H-M   'P 1'
#
loop_
_entity.id
_entity.type
_entity.pdbx_description
1 polymer ?
#
loop_
_entity_poly.entity_id
_entity_poly.type
_entity_poly.pdbx_seq_one_letter_code
_entity_poly.pdbx_strand_id
1 'polypeptide(L)'
;MIKPNKMRAASAITITPIPNSHFHYNNKPPAPIRLRLWASILSIAAANANRATMVTTAAASSCSSRGGAFTTLKETVTFEKEIKKRKFIALAAPVSDEHSAFSFLSQVKDARATHNCWAYKVGDQYRSNDDGEPSGTAGKPIQSVLXSSGIDKVMVVVIRYFGGIKLGTGGLVRAYEGVTSECLRNAPTHLVKSKVRMGVEVPFDLIGILYYQLQSFEVVDIKQDYETGKDGITMVTFQVDFDRVEKLEDAIKNNCSRELVFFKS
;
A
#
# COMPACT_ATOMS: atom_id res chain seq x y z
N MET A 1 -10.10 -68.37 -19.32
CA MET A 1 -8.63 -68.22 -19.27
C MET A 1 -8.27 -66.77 -19.39
N ILE A 2 -7.97 -66.10 -18.27
CA ILE A 2 -7.64 -64.69 -18.19
C ILE A 2 -6.13 -64.59 -17.93
N LYS A 3 -5.40 -63.92 -18.84
CA LYS A 3 -3.95 -63.73 -18.73
C LYS A 3 -3.65 -62.57 -17.72
N PRO A 4 -2.65 -62.71 -16.83
CA PRO A 4 -2.29 -61.67 -15.88
C PRO A 4 -1.44 -60.58 -16.54
N ASN A 5 -1.72 -59.32 -16.17
CA ASN A 5 -1.07 -58.12 -16.63
C ASN A 5 0.26 -57.92 -15.87
N LYS A 6 1.37 -57.72 -16.60
CA LYS A 6 2.69 -57.44 -16.02
C LYS A 6 2.80 -56.01 -15.54
N MET A 7 2.99 -55.80 -14.24
CA MET A 7 3.37 -54.51 -13.69
C MET A 7 4.82 -54.16 -14.07
N ARG A 8 4.99 -52.94 -14.64
CA ARG A 8 6.33 -52.35 -14.88
C ARG A 8 6.84 -51.68 -13.61
N ALA A 9 8.06 -52.02 -13.22
CA ALA A 9 8.74 -51.40 -12.08
C ALA A 9 9.10 -49.94 -12.35
N ALA A 10 8.84 -49.05 -11.38
CA ALA A 10 9.23 -47.67 -11.44
C ALA A 10 10.73 -47.49 -11.12
N SER A 11 11.44 -46.80 -12.00
CA SER A 11 12.86 -46.49 -11.81
C SER A 11 13.05 -45.41 -10.71
N ALA A 12 13.89 -45.73 -9.75
CA ALA A 12 14.28 -44.81 -8.69
C ALA A 12 15.21 -43.70 -9.23
N ILE A 13 14.83 -42.45 -9.00
CA ILE A 13 15.69 -41.29 -9.34
C ILE A 13 16.63 -41.05 -8.17
N THR A 14 17.93 -41.22 -8.41
CA THR A 14 18.98 -40.91 -7.45
C THR A 14 19.31 -39.42 -7.47
N ILE A 15 19.06 -38.74 -6.36
CA ILE A 15 19.39 -37.31 -6.22
C ILE A 15 20.80 -37.19 -5.63
N THR A 16 21.75 -36.64 -6.40
CA THR A 16 23.11 -36.34 -5.93
C THR A 16 23.13 -34.95 -5.24
N PRO A 17 23.78 -34.79 -4.07
CA PRO A 17 23.85 -33.48 -3.38
C PRO A 17 24.83 -32.54 -4.07
N ILE A 18 24.45 -31.27 -4.14
CA ILE A 18 25.27 -30.16 -4.68
C ILE A 18 26.27 -29.70 -3.59
N PRO A 19 27.55 -29.49 -3.90
CA PRO A 19 28.52 -29.02 -2.90
C PRO A 19 28.32 -27.55 -2.52
N ASN A 20 28.39 -27.28 -1.22
CA ASN A 20 28.32 -25.95 -0.63
C ASN A 20 29.52 -25.08 -1.06
N SER A 21 29.26 -24.00 -1.78
CA SER A 21 30.27 -22.95 -2.00
C SER A 21 30.24 -21.95 -0.84
N HIS A 22 31.34 -21.89 -0.09
CA HIS A 22 31.53 -20.88 0.95
C HIS A 22 31.69 -19.48 0.35
N PHE A 23 30.69 -18.62 0.55
CA PHE A 23 30.83 -17.18 0.32
C PHE A 23 31.42 -16.53 1.56
N HIS A 24 32.62 -15.97 1.43
CA HIS A 24 33.23 -15.12 2.44
C HIS A 24 32.61 -13.72 2.41
N TYR A 25 31.89 -13.39 3.48
CA TYR A 25 31.37 -12.05 3.72
C TYR A 25 32.48 -11.17 4.30
N ASN A 26 32.95 -10.21 3.55
CA ASN A 26 33.96 -9.25 3.99
C ASN A 26 33.26 -8.06 4.69
N ASN A 27 33.21 -8.12 6.00
CA ASN A 27 32.56 -7.10 6.83
C ASN A 27 33.56 -6.00 7.18
N LYS A 28 33.62 -4.93 6.36
CA LYS A 28 34.37 -3.73 6.70
C LYS A 28 33.41 -2.65 7.19
N PRO A 29 33.59 -2.09 8.40
CA PRO A 29 32.73 -1.01 8.88
C PRO A 29 33.02 0.30 8.15
N PRO A 30 32.01 1.15 7.91
CA PRO A 30 32.21 2.46 7.28
C PRO A 30 32.88 3.46 8.23
N ALA A 31 33.74 4.32 7.66
CA ALA A 31 34.48 5.34 8.38
C ALA A 31 33.57 6.47 8.92
N PRO A 32 33.92 7.12 10.03
CA PRO A 32 33.10 8.17 10.62
C PRO A 32 33.10 9.46 9.78
N ILE A 33 31.91 10.02 9.60
CA ILE A 33 31.69 11.29 8.92
C ILE A 33 32.06 12.45 9.86
N ARG A 34 33.04 13.25 9.47
CA ARG A 34 33.39 14.49 10.19
C ARG A 34 32.37 15.59 9.90
N LEU A 35 31.63 15.99 10.92
CA LEU A 35 30.83 17.23 10.88
C LEU A 35 31.75 18.45 10.88
N ARG A 36 31.71 19.24 9.82
CA ARG A 36 32.28 20.60 9.83
C ARG A 36 31.19 21.61 10.16
N LEU A 37 31.31 22.20 11.34
CA LEU A 37 30.55 23.37 11.74
C LEU A 37 31.03 24.58 10.91
N TRP A 38 30.09 25.26 10.25
CA TRP A 38 30.31 26.63 9.77
C TRP A 38 29.34 27.55 10.47
N ALA A 39 29.92 28.44 11.26
CA ALA A 39 29.21 29.52 11.94
C ALA A 39 29.45 30.84 11.20
N SER A 40 28.44 31.71 11.28
CA SER A 40 28.45 33.15 11.12
C SER A 40 28.46 33.73 9.69
N ILE A 41 27.47 34.56 9.37
CA ILE A 41 27.54 36.02 9.51
C ILE A 41 26.13 36.62 9.41
N LEU A 42 25.78 37.45 10.41
CA LEU A 42 24.67 38.40 10.39
C LEU A 42 24.97 39.56 9.45
N SER A 43 24.00 40.04 8.69
CA SER A 43 23.94 41.48 8.37
C SER A 43 22.52 41.93 8.03
N ILE A 44 22.19 43.04 8.64
CA ILE A 44 20.96 43.81 8.69
C ILE A 44 20.74 44.60 7.40
N ALA A 45 19.52 44.69 6.89
CA ALA A 45 19.01 45.93 6.31
C ALA A 45 17.48 45.88 6.12
N ALA A 46 16.81 46.82 6.72
CA ALA A 46 15.38 47.13 6.56
C ALA A 46 15.15 48.00 5.34
N ALA A 47 14.02 47.87 4.69
CA ALA A 47 13.13 48.96 4.23
C ALA A 47 11.94 48.50 3.41
N ASN A 48 10.79 48.82 3.91
CA ASN A 48 9.52 49.27 3.30
C ASN A 48 9.21 48.95 1.82
N ALA A 49 8.02 48.37 1.60
CA ALA A 49 6.93 49.04 0.87
C ALA A 49 5.71 48.12 0.69
N ASN A 50 4.57 48.64 1.04
CA ASN A 50 3.23 48.09 0.83
C ASN A 50 2.93 47.71 -0.61
N ARG A 51 2.46 46.47 -0.79
CA ARG A 51 1.59 46.15 -1.94
C ARG A 51 0.66 45.00 -1.56
N ALA A 52 -0.62 45.33 -1.48
CA ALA A 52 -1.67 44.33 -1.27
C ALA A 52 -1.70 43.36 -2.44
N THR A 53 -1.44 42.12 -2.16
CA THR A 53 -1.63 41.03 -3.14
C THR A 53 -2.71 40.09 -2.62
N MET A 54 -3.73 39.91 -3.41
CA MET A 54 -4.81 38.98 -3.14
C MET A 54 -4.24 37.57 -2.88
N VAL A 55 -4.51 37.05 -1.70
CA VAL A 55 -4.19 35.67 -1.34
C VAL A 55 -5.32 34.79 -1.88
N THR A 56 -5.09 34.21 -3.02
CA THR A 56 -5.86 33.01 -3.39
C THR A 56 -5.33 31.86 -2.55
N THR A 57 -6.04 31.57 -1.49
CA THR A 57 -5.80 30.33 -0.71
C THR A 57 -6.20 29.13 -1.54
N ALA A 58 -5.25 28.62 -2.30
CA ALA A 58 -5.36 27.23 -2.76
C ALA A 58 -5.18 26.37 -1.52
N ALA A 59 -6.28 25.86 -0.99
CA ALA A 59 -6.25 24.86 0.06
C ALA A 59 -5.61 23.59 -0.54
N ALA A 60 -4.31 23.48 -0.36
CA ALA A 60 -3.66 22.20 -0.54
C ALA A 60 -4.19 21.30 0.60
N SER A 61 -5.20 20.51 0.26
CA SER A 61 -5.68 19.45 1.13
C SER A 61 -4.54 18.46 1.29
N SER A 62 -3.72 18.67 2.32
CA SER A 62 -2.79 17.64 2.78
C SER A 62 -3.65 16.56 3.43
N CYS A 63 -4.01 15.56 2.64
CA CYS A 63 -4.65 14.35 3.14
C CYS A 63 -3.60 13.57 3.92
N SER A 64 -3.34 13.98 5.16
CA SER A 64 -2.64 13.13 6.10
C SER A 64 -3.56 11.93 6.38
N SER A 65 -3.12 10.74 6.03
CA SER A 65 -3.84 9.49 6.26
C SER A 65 -3.86 9.16 7.76
N ARG A 66 -4.59 9.97 8.52
CA ARG A 66 -4.96 9.59 9.88
C ARG A 66 -6.16 8.65 9.76
N GLY A 67 -5.89 7.37 9.93
CA GLY A 67 -6.81 6.30 10.27
C GLY A 67 -8.27 6.43 9.79
N GLY A 68 -8.50 6.74 8.52
CA GLY A 68 -9.83 6.89 7.98
C GLY A 68 -10.15 5.87 6.90
N ALA A 69 -11.28 6.03 6.25
CA ALA A 69 -11.64 5.22 5.10
C ALA A 69 -10.79 5.60 3.88
N PHE A 70 -10.46 4.64 3.03
CA PHE A 70 -9.77 4.87 1.76
C PHE A 70 -10.54 4.22 0.62
N THR A 71 -10.44 4.80 -0.57
CA THR A 71 -11.05 4.27 -1.79
C THR A 71 -10.03 3.39 -2.50
N THR A 72 -10.41 2.17 -2.88
CA THR A 72 -9.57 1.26 -3.66
C THR A 72 -10.37 0.61 -4.79
N LEU A 73 -9.68 -0.09 -5.68
CA LEU A 73 -10.31 -0.82 -6.78
C LEU A 73 -11.05 -2.06 -6.24
N LYS A 74 -12.21 -2.38 -6.84
CA LYS A 74 -12.93 -3.63 -6.54
C LYS A 74 -12.27 -4.84 -7.19
N GLU A 75 -11.70 -4.64 -8.38
CA GLU A 75 -11.15 -5.72 -9.20
C GLU A 75 -10.05 -5.17 -10.11
N THR A 76 -9.32 -6.08 -10.75
CA THR A 76 -8.33 -5.71 -11.77
C THR A 76 -9.04 -5.18 -13.02
N VAL A 77 -8.60 -4.03 -13.50
CA VAL A 77 -9.12 -3.41 -14.72
C VAL A 77 -8.04 -3.27 -15.77
N THR A 78 -8.42 -3.32 -17.02
CA THR A 78 -7.53 -3.19 -18.18
C THR A 78 -8.07 -2.14 -19.13
N PHE A 79 -7.16 -1.30 -19.62
CA PHE A 79 -7.47 -0.30 -20.65
C PHE A 79 -6.39 -0.32 -21.72
N GLU A 80 -6.80 -0.36 -22.98
CA GLU A 80 -5.88 -0.42 -24.11
C GLU A 80 -6.08 0.80 -25.01
N LYS A 81 -4.97 1.35 -25.50
CA LYS A 81 -5.00 2.48 -26.43
C LYS A 81 -3.83 2.41 -27.41
N GLU A 82 -4.11 2.69 -28.67
CA GLU A 82 -3.07 2.85 -29.68
C GLU A 82 -2.77 4.32 -29.89
N ILE A 83 -1.48 4.69 -29.85
CA ILE A 83 -0.99 6.07 -30.05
C ILE A 83 0.15 6.03 -31.06
N LYS A 84 -0.06 6.58 -32.26
CA LYS A 84 0.93 6.61 -33.34
C LYS A 84 1.54 5.23 -33.64
N LYS A 85 0.70 4.24 -33.88
CA LYS A 85 1.06 2.84 -34.18
C LYS A 85 1.79 2.14 -33.01
N ARG A 86 1.61 2.63 -31.78
CA ARG A 86 2.12 1.97 -30.56
C ARG A 86 0.96 1.55 -29.69
N LYS A 87 1.03 0.34 -29.22
CA LYS A 87 0.04 -0.21 -28.32
C LYS A 87 0.47 0.02 -26.88
N PHE A 88 -0.40 0.62 -26.10
CA PHE A 88 -0.26 0.81 -24.66
C PHE A 88 -1.39 0.05 -23.97
N ILE A 89 -1.07 -0.80 -23.02
CA ILE A 89 -2.05 -1.55 -22.22
C ILE A 89 -1.80 -1.21 -20.76
N ALA A 90 -2.73 -0.51 -20.13
CA ALA A 90 -2.71 -0.24 -18.70
C ALA A 90 -3.51 -1.31 -17.96
N LEU A 91 -2.92 -1.89 -16.94
CA LEU A 91 -3.57 -2.84 -16.02
C LEU A 91 -3.48 -2.25 -14.62
N ALA A 92 -4.61 -2.09 -13.96
CA ALA A 92 -4.66 -1.59 -12.59
C ALA A 92 -5.31 -2.63 -11.68
N ALA A 93 -4.70 -2.89 -10.52
CA ALA A 93 -5.20 -3.89 -9.58
C ALA A 93 -5.13 -3.37 -8.13
N PRO A 94 -6.07 -3.80 -7.28
CA PRO A 94 -5.95 -3.54 -5.85
C PRO A 94 -4.79 -4.36 -5.27
N VAL A 95 -4.01 -3.74 -4.37
CA VAL A 95 -2.88 -4.40 -3.70
C VAL A 95 -2.89 -4.01 -2.22
N SER A 96 -2.54 -4.95 -1.33
CA SER A 96 -2.53 -4.70 0.11
C SER A 96 -1.22 -4.08 0.59
N ASP A 97 -0.11 -4.43 -0.07
CA ASP A 97 1.26 -4.15 0.35
C ASP A 97 2.22 -4.23 -0.84
N GLU A 98 3.48 -3.94 -0.61
CA GLU A 98 4.53 -4.00 -1.63
C GLU A 98 4.71 -5.42 -2.22
N HIS A 99 4.57 -6.45 -1.37
CA HIS A 99 4.72 -7.84 -1.82
C HIS A 99 3.62 -8.21 -2.83
N SER A 100 2.37 -7.88 -2.53
CA SER A 100 1.23 -8.12 -3.43
C SER A 100 1.36 -7.32 -4.73
N ALA A 101 1.92 -6.09 -4.66
CA ALA A 101 2.18 -5.28 -5.85
C ALA A 101 3.19 -5.97 -6.77
N PHE A 102 4.31 -6.47 -6.24
CA PHE A 102 5.29 -7.18 -7.06
C PHE A 102 4.80 -8.56 -7.54
N SER A 103 3.96 -9.21 -6.76
CA SER A 103 3.28 -10.44 -7.21
C SER A 103 2.41 -10.16 -8.44
N PHE A 104 1.60 -9.11 -8.38
CA PHE A 104 0.79 -8.68 -9.53
C PHE A 104 1.67 -8.33 -10.73
N LEU A 105 2.75 -7.56 -10.54
CA LEU A 105 3.68 -7.21 -11.62
C LEU A 105 4.22 -8.47 -12.32
N SER A 106 4.64 -9.48 -11.54
CA SER A 106 5.19 -10.71 -12.11
C SER A 106 4.18 -11.51 -12.92
N GLN A 107 2.89 -11.40 -12.56
CA GLN A 107 1.80 -12.07 -13.28
C GLN A 107 1.47 -11.41 -14.62
N VAL A 108 1.54 -10.07 -14.67
CA VAL A 108 1.08 -9.31 -15.86
C VAL A 108 2.21 -8.88 -16.79
N LYS A 109 3.45 -8.92 -16.35
CA LYS A 109 4.61 -8.52 -17.15
C LYS A 109 4.72 -9.36 -18.42
N ASP A 110 4.78 -8.69 -19.59
CA ASP A 110 4.95 -9.38 -20.88
C ASP A 110 6.41 -9.21 -21.36
N ALA A 111 7.12 -10.31 -21.48
CA ALA A 111 8.52 -10.35 -21.94
C ALA A 111 8.67 -9.95 -23.42
N ARG A 112 7.59 -9.99 -24.20
CA ARG A 112 7.59 -9.60 -25.62
C ARG A 112 7.38 -8.08 -25.78
N ALA A 113 6.96 -7.40 -24.73
CA ALA A 113 6.75 -5.95 -24.75
C ALA A 113 8.10 -5.20 -24.74
N THR A 114 8.10 -4.01 -25.28
CA THR A 114 9.28 -3.16 -25.27
C THR A 114 9.58 -2.67 -23.83
N HIS A 115 8.53 -2.30 -23.11
CA HIS A 115 8.63 -1.81 -21.73
C HIS A 115 7.40 -2.23 -20.92
N ASN A 116 7.62 -2.52 -19.63
CA ASN A 116 6.58 -2.79 -18.62
C ASN A 116 6.76 -1.80 -17.47
N CYS A 117 6.35 -0.57 -17.70
CA CYS A 117 6.50 0.53 -16.73
C CYS A 117 5.40 0.45 -15.67
N TRP A 118 5.73 0.82 -14.44
CA TRP A 118 4.74 0.65 -13.37
C TRP A 118 4.90 1.69 -12.26
N ALA A 119 3.81 1.86 -11.50
CA ALA A 119 3.84 2.56 -10.22
C ALA A 119 2.80 1.94 -9.29
N TYR A 120 3.07 1.99 -7.97
CA TYR A 120 2.08 1.62 -6.97
C TYR A 120 2.01 2.69 -5.87
N LYS A 121 0.88 2.66 -5.15
CA LYS A 121 0.65 3.46 -3.95
C LYS A 121 -0.04 2.59 -2.91
N VAL A 122 0.52 2.52 -1.70
CA VAL A 122 -0.04 1.82 -0.54
C VAL A 122 0.12 2.74 0.68
N GLY A 123 -0.94 3.46 1.03
CA GLY A 123 -0.87 4.48 2.07
C GLY A 123 0.11 5.58 1.70
N ASP A 124 1.09 5.80 2.56
CA ASP A 124 2.14 6.82 2.32
C ASP A 124 3.32 6.30 1.50
N GLN A 125 3.32 5.01 1.20
CA GLN A 125 4.38 4.38 0.39
C GLN A 125 4.01 4.39 -1.08
N TYR A 126 4.95 4.80 -1.92
CA TYR A 126 4.79 4.76 -3.37
C TYR A 126 6.15 4.54 -4.06
N ARG A 127 6.13 3.77 -5.11
CA ARG A 127 7.31 3.54 -5.96
C ARG A 127 6.90 3.47 -7.41
N SER A 128 7.85 3.76 -8.29
CA SER A 128 7.64 3.71 -9.73
C SER A 128 8.91 3.29 -10.47
N ASN A 129 8.75 2.81 -11.70
CA ASN A 129 9.86 2.34 -12.52
C ASN A 129 9.56 2.58 -14.00
N ASP A 130 10.56 3.05 -14.72
CA ASP A 130 10.45 3.36 -16.15
C ASP A 130 10.75 2.14 -17.04
N ASP A 131 11.26 1.03 -16.51
CA ASP A 131 11.59 -0.22 -17.23
C ASP A 131 12.31 0.03 -18.57
N GLY A 132 13.34 0.89 -18.55
CA GLY A 132 14.17 1.21 -19.72
C GLY A 132 13.65 2.33 -20.61
N GLU A 133 12.50 2.95 -20.32
CA GLU A 133 12.11 4.21 -20.94
C GLU A 133 13.05 5.34 -20.47
N PRO A 134 13.16 6.46 -21.19
CA PRO A 134 13.93 7.60 -20.69
C PRO A 134 13.47 8.02 -19.29
N SER A 135 14.42 8.29 -18.42
CA SER A 135 14.16 8.53 -16.99
C SER A 135 13.04 9.55 -16.76
N GLY A 136 12.04 9.16 -15.97
CA GLY A 136 10.92 10.02 -15.59
C GLY A 136 9.83 10.19 -16.66
N THR A 137 9.90 9.43 -17.77
CA THR A 137 8.90 9.59 -18.85
C THR A 137 7.75 8.59 -18.78
N ALA A 138 7.85 7.60 -17.89
CA ALA A 138 6.83 6.56 -17.75
C ALA A 138 6.39 6.36 -16.30
N GLY A 139 7.28 5.90 -15.44
CA GLY A 139 6.96 5.59 -14.04
C GLY A 139 6.44 6.80 -13.25
N LYS A 140 7.11 7.95 -13.38
CA LYS A 140 6.67 9.19 -12.71
C LYS A 140 5.31 9.69 -13.22
N PRO A 141 5.02 9.74 -14.54
CA PRO A 141 3.69 10.03 -15.03
C PRO A 141 2.59 9.11 -14.47
N ILE A 142 2.84 7.78 -14.45
CA ILE A 142 1.89 6.82 -13.84
C ILE A 142 1.67 7.18 -12.37
N GLN A 143 2.76 7.41 -11.62
CA GLN A 143 2.72 7.76 -10.20
C GLN A 143 1.95 9.07 -9.95
N SER A 144 2.13 10.07 -10.80
CA SER A 144 1.42 11.36 -10.71
C SER A 144 -0.10 11.16 -10.83
N VAL A 145 -0.54 10.32 -11.75
CA VAL A 145 -1.97 9.98 -11.92
C VAL A 145 -2.48 9.25 -10.67
N LEU A 146 -1.74 8.33 -10.12
CA LEU A 146 -2.10 7.66 -8.86
C LEU A 146 -2.26 8.62 -7.69
N UNK A 147 -1.49 9.36 -7.66
CA UNK A 147 -1.49 10.26 -6.71
C UNK A 147 -2.60 11.14 -6.74
N SER A 148 -3.05 11.62 -7.90
CA SER A 148 -4.19 12.53 -8.09
C SER A 148 -5.56 11.84 -8.15
N SER A 149 -5.61 10.54 -8.37
CA SER A 149 -6.85 9.78 -8.52
C SER A 149 -7.68 9.64 -7.24
N GLY A 150 -7.08 9.82 -6.08
CA GLY A 150 -7.74 9.55 -4.79
C GLY A 150 -7.84 8.06 -4.44
N ILE A 151 -7.33 7.18 -5.31
CA ILE A 151 -7.35 5.72 -5.11
C ILE A 151 -6.10 5.32 -4.33
N ASP A 152 -6.27 4.50 -3.31
CA ASP A 152 -5.18 3.96 -2.50
C ASP A 152 -5.11 2.43 -2.62
N LYS A 153 -4.02 1.87 -2.20
CA LYS A 153 -3.73 0.42 -2.26
C LYS A 153 -3.93 -0.12 -3.68
N VAL A 154 -3.24 0.51 -4.62
CA VAL A 154 -3.38 0.25 -6.05
C VAL A 154 -2.00 0.19 -6.73
N MET A 155 -1.87 -0.73 -7.68
CA MET A 155 -0.74 -0.78 -8.60
C MET A 155 -1.25 -0.63 -10.02
N VAL A 156 -0.51 0.14 -10.83
CA VAL A 156 -0.74 0.25 -12.28
C VAL A 156 0.51 -0.18 -13.01
N VAL A 157 0.34 -1.09 -13.97
CA VAL A 157 1.38 -1.53 -14.90
C VAL A 157 0.95 -1.10 -16.31
N VAL A 158 1.83 -0.40 -17.03
CA VAL A 158 1.58 -0.01 -18.41
C VAL A 158 2.57 -0.75 -19.31
N ILE A 159 2.04 -1.66 -20.10
CA ILE A 159 2.79 -2.48 -21.06
C ILE A 159 2.80 -1.74 -22.39
N ARG A 160 4.00 -1.51 -22.96
CA ARG A 160 4.14 -0.78 -24.22
C ARG A 160 4.83 -1.64 -25.27
N TYR A 161 4.23 -1.64 -26.48
CA TYR A 161 4.84 -2.23 -27.68
C TYR A 161 5.24 -1.11 -28.64
N PHE A 162 6.51 -1.13 -29.06
CA PHE A 162 7.05 -0.10 -30.00
C PHE A 162 6.49 -0.28 -31.40
N GLY A 163 6.07 0.82 -32.02
CA GLY A 163 5.49 0.83 -33.36
C GLY A 163 6.33 1.57 -34.42
N GLY A 164 7.63 1.67 -34.23
CA GLY A 164 8.57 2.19 -35.23
C GLY A 164 8.80 3.70 -35.20
N ILE A 165 7.86 4.53 -34.75
CA ILE A 165 7.97 6.00 -34.76
C ILE A 165 8.30 6.50 -33.33
N LYS A 166 9.30 7.36 -33.12
CA LYS A 166 9.63 7.91 -31.80
C LYS A 166 8.59 8.97 -31.36
N LEU A 167 8.08 8.88 -30.13
CA LEU A 167 7.15 9.85 -29.55
C LEU A 167 7.82 11.12 -29.00
N GLY A 168 9.08 10.97 -28.62
CA GLY A 168 9.78 11.98 -27.82
C GLY A 168 9.36 11.93 -26.36
N THR A 169 10.15 12.55 -25.50
CA THR A 169 9.94 12.51 -24.02
C THR A 169 8.58 13.07 -23.62
N GLY A 170 8.22 14.25 -24.11
CA GLY A 170 6.90 14.84 -23.83
C GLY A 170 5.72 14.02 -24.37
N GLY A 171 5.92 13.32 -25.49
CA GLY A 171 4.92 12.42 -26.05
C GLY A 171 4.74 11.16 -25.18
N LEU A 172 5.83 10.64 -24.63
CA LEU A 172 5.79 9.51 -23.70
C LEU A 172 5.04 9.86 -22.41
N VAL A 173 5.41 10.99 -21.80
CA VAL A 173 4.74 11.48 -20.57
C VAL A 173 3.23 11.52 -20.77
N ARG A 174 2.77 12.23 -21.83
CA ARG A 174 1.33 12.35 -22.12
C ARG A 174 0.68 11.00 -22.42
N ALA A 175 1.40 10.07 -23.04
CA ALA A 175 0.85 8.75 -23.37
C ALA A 175 0.65 7.92 -22.07
N TYR A 176 1.65 7.87 -21.20
CA TYR A 176 1.57 7.13 -19.93
C TYR A 176 0.52 7.73 -19.00
N GLU A 177 0.50 9.06 -18.82
CA GLU A 177 -0.53 9.76 -18.04
C GLU A 177 -1.94 9.49 -18.61
N GLY A 178 -2.11 9.66 -19.90
CA GLY A 178 -3.42 9.52 -20.55
C GLY A 178 -3.98 8.11 -20.43
N VAL A 179 -3.15 7.09 -20.68
CA VAL A 179 -3.59 5.69 -20.62
C VAL A 179 -3.92 5.29 -19.18
N THR A 180 -3.09 5.71 -18.21
CA THR A 180 -3.32 5.46 -16.79
C THR A 180 -4.60 6.15 -16.30
N SER A 181 -4.78 7.43 -16.67
CA SER A 181 -5.96 8.22 -16.29
C SER A 181 -7.25 7.59 -16.81
N GLU A 182 -7.28 7.16 -18.07
CA GLU A 182 -8.45 6.50 -18.66
C GLU A 182 -8.74 5.15 -17.99
N CYS A 183 -7.69 4.39 -17.67
CA CYS A 183 -7.82 3.10 -16.96
C CYS A 183 -8.49 3.29 -15.59
N LEU A 184 -8.03 4.27 -14.81
CA LEU A 184 -8.53 4.51 -13.45
C LEU A 184 -9.89 5.22 -13.43
N ARG A 185 -10.17 6.10 -14.41
CA ARG A 185 -11.45 6.85 -14.49
C ARG A 185 -12.64 5.91 -14.58
N ASN A 186 -12.50 4.82 -15.32
CA ASN A 186 -13.56 3.87 -15.60
C ASN A 186 -13.55 2.66 -14.65
N ALA A 187 -12.63 2.64 -13.69
CA ALA A 187 -12.44 1.51 -12.79
C ALA A 187 -13.52 1.48 -11.69
N PRO A 188 -14.15 0.34 -11.44
CA PRO A 188 -15.06 0.22 -10.30
C PRO A 188 -14.27 0.31 -8.98
N THR A 189 -14.67 1.24 -8.12
CA THR A 189 -14.03 1.48 -6.82
C THR A 189 -14.99 1.17 -5.68
N HIS A 190 -14.46 0.99 -4.49
CA HIS A 190 -15.22 0.89 -3.25
C HIS A 190 -14.46 1.55 -2.10
N LEU A 191 -15.23 1.99 -1.12
CA LEU A 191 -14.70 2.59 0.10
C LEU A 191 -14.41 1.48 1.11
N VAL A 192 -13.16 1.40 1.56
CA VAL A 192 -12.72 0.49 2.62
C VAL A 192 -12.54 1.29 3.89
N LYS A 193 -13.24 0.94 4.96
CA LYS A 193 -13.07 1.57 6.26
C LYS A 193 -11.84 0.98 6.94
N SER A 194 -10.98 1.85 7.45
CA SER A 194 -9.84 1.44 8.27
C SER A 194 -10.35 0.90 9.60
N LYS A 195 -9.83 -0.25 10.02
CA LYS A 195 -10.12 -0.83 11.32
C LYS A 195 -8.95 -0.61 12.27
N VAL A 196 -9.28 -0.29 13.50
CA VAL A 196 -8.32 -0.11 14.59
C VAL A 196 -8.40 -1.34 15.49
N ARG A 197 -7.25 -1.89 15.84
CA ARG A 197 -7.18 -2.94 16.86
C ARG A 197 -7.20 -2.28 18.24
N MET A 198 -8.12 -2.74 19.08
CA MET A 198 -8.26 -2.26 20.45
C MET A 198 -8.18 -3.41 21.44
N GLY A 199 -7.68 -3.12 22.62
CA GLY A 199 -7.70 -4.03 23.77
C GLY A 199 -8.35 -3.34 24.95
N VAL A 200 -9.06 -4.10 25.77
CA VAL A 200 -9.68 -3.61 27.02
C VAL A 200 -9.40 -4.61 28.13
N GLU A 201 -8.80 -4.14 29.23
CA GLU A 201 -8.74 -4.92 30.48
C GLU A 201 -10.08 -4.83 31.18
N VAL A 202 -10.74 -5.97 31.41
CA VAL A 202 -12.08 -6.01 31.96
C VAL A 202 -12.19 -7.06 33.09
N PRO A 203 -12.78 -6.69 34.24
CA PRO A 203 -13.12 -7.66 35.28
C PRO A 203 -14.18 -8.67 34.79
N PHE A 204 -14.13 -9.89 35.30
CA PHE A 204 -15.02 -10.97 34.88
C PHE A 204 -16.51 -10.61 35.01
N ASP A 205 -16.88 -9.83 36.03
CA ASP A 205 -18.28 -9.41 36.27
C ASP A 205 -18.79 -8.44 35.19
N LEU A 206 -17.92 -7.74 34.46
CA LEU A 206 -18.29 -6.77 33.43
C LEU A 206 -18.20 -7.33 32.00
N ILE A 207 -17.72 -8.57 31.81
CA ILE A 207 -17.53 -9.18 30.49
C ILE A 207 -18.85 -9.18 29.68
N GLY A 208 -19.97 -9.53 30.32
CA GLY A 208 -21.28 -9.57 29.65
C GLY A 208 -21.67 -8.18 29.09
N ILE A 209 -21.46 -7.12 29.88
CA ILE A 209 -21.75 -5.75 29.47
C ILE A 209 -20.85 -5.36 28.29
N LEU A 210 -19.55 -5.68 28.37
CA LEU A 210 -18.62 -5.40 27.29
C LEU A 210 -19.07 -6.08 25.98
N TYR A 211 -19.36 -7.39 26.01
CA TYR A 211 -19.78 -8.12 24.81
C TYR A 211 -21.07 -7.55 24.20
N TYR A 212 -22.01 -7.12 25.01
CA TYR A 212 -23.22 -6.45 24.52
C TYR A 212 -22.89 -5.19 23.73
N GLN A 213 -21.95 -4.35 24.25
CA GLN A 213 -21.50 -3.16 23.53
C GLN A 213 -20.76 -3.52 22.26
N LEU A 214 -19.82 -4.47 22.30
CA LEU A 214 -19.06 -4.91 21.13
C LEU A 214 -19.98 -5.37 19.99
N GLN A 215 -21.04 -6.10 20.33
CA GLN A 215 -22.03 -6.59 19.36
C GLN A 215 -22.78 -5.42 18.69
N SER A 216 -23.16 -4.40 19.46
CA SER A 216 -23.92 -3.26 18.94
C SER A 216 -23.07 -2.38 17.99
N PHE A 217 -21.74 -2.43 18.09
CA PHE A 217 -20.82 -1.69 17.24
C PHE A 217 -20.26 -2.53 16.07
N GLU A 218 -20.73 -3.75 15.89
CA GLU A 218 -20.34 -4.65 14.79
C GLU A 218 -18.81 -4.88 14.73
N VAL A 219 -18.17 -5.01 15.90
CA VAL A 219 -16.75 -5.28 15.97
C VAL A 219 -16.41 -6.69 15.45
N VAL A 220 -15.19 -6.89 14.98
CA VAL A 220 -14.74 -8.17 14.44
C VAL A 220 -13.45 -8.63 15.13
N ASP A 221 -13.08 -9.89 14.91
CA ASP A 221 -11.83 -10.49 15.40
C ASP A 221 -11.72 -10.38 16.93
N ILE A 222 -12.80 -10.69 17.65
CA ILE A 222 -12.82 -10.65 19.13
C ILE A 222 -12.02 -11.83 19.66
N LYS A 223 -11.02 -11.55 20.49
CA LYS A 223 -10.18 -12.54 21.18
C LYS A 223 -10.14 -12.21 22.66
N GLN A 224 -10.14 -13.23 23.49
CA GLN A 224 -10.14 -13.10 24.94
C GLN A 224 -8.92 -13.84 25.51
N ASP A 225 -8.14 -13.15 26.31
CA ASP A 225 -6.95 -13.68 26.94
C ASP A 225 -7.11 -13.60 28.46
N TYR A 226 -7.08 -14.76 29.11
CA TYR A 226 -7.25 -14.89 30.56
C TYR A 226 -5.91 -14.81 31.31
N GLU A 227 -4.79 -14.91 30.60
CA GLU A 227 -3.44 -14.95 31.20
C GLU A 227 -2.84 -13.54 31.35
N THR A 228 -3.60 -12.60 31.90
CA THR A 228 -3.15 -11.21 32.07
C THR A 228 -2.19 -11.02 33.24
N GLY A 229 -2.03 -12.05 34.10
CA GLY A 229 -1.25 -11.95 35.31
C GLY A 229 -1.93 -11.19 36.44
N LYS A 230 -3.18 -10.79 36.27
CA LYS A 230 -4.01 -10.07 37.24
C LYS A 230 -5.24 -10.91 37.57
N ASP A 231 -5.41 -11.26 38.84
CA ASP A 231 -6.56 -12.07 39.28
C ASP A 231 -7.89 -11.36 38.99
N GLY A 232 -8.81 -12.08 38.37
CA GLY A 232 -10.16 -11.59 38.08
C GLY A 232 -10.25 -10.61 36.91
N ILE A 233 -9.16 -10.40 36.13
CA ILE A 233 -9.15 -9.50 34.97
C ILE A 233 -8.80 -10.31 33.73
N THR A 234 -9.49 -10.02 32.63
CA THR A 234 -9.19 -10.61 31.33
C THR A 234 -8.94 -9.49 30.30
N MET A 235 -8.10 -9.77 29.31
CA MET A 235 -7.85 -8.89 28.17
C MET A 235 -8.76 -9.30 27.01
N VAL A 236 -9.57 -8.39 26.55
CA VAL A 236 -10.40 -8.60 25.35
C VAL A 236 -9.86 -7.72 24.23
N THR A 237 -9.41 -8.32 23.13
CA THR A 237 -8.92 -7.61 21.94
C THR A 237 -9.92 -7.78 20.80
N PHE A 238 -10.08 -6.74 20.00
CA PHE A 238 -11.04 -6.72 18.88
C PHE A 238 -10.64 -5.65 17.86
N GLN A 239 -11.32 -5.67 16.71
CA GLN A 239 -11.15 -4.63 15.68
C GLN A 239 -12.47 -3.90 15.46
N VAL A 240 -12.40 -2.57 15.42
CA VAL A 240 -13.56 -1.69 15.22
C VAL A 240 -13.23 -0.67 14.13
N ASP A 241 -14.22 -0.21 13.38
CA ASP A 241 -14.07 0.85 12.39
C ASP A 241 -13.54 2.12 13.06
N PHE A 242 -12.56 2.77 12.45
CA PHE A 242 -11.89 3.95 13.01
C PHE A 242 -12.88 5.04 13.44
N ASP A 243 -13.89 5.28 12.61
CA ASP A 243 -14.92 6.31 12.85
C ASP A 243 -15.85 5.99 14.03
N ARG A 244 -15.81 4.75 14.55
CA ARG A 244 -16.63 4.29 15.68
C ARG A 244 -15.86 4.14 16.98
N VAL A 245 -14.52 4.30 16.97
CA VAL A 245 -13.65 4.08 18.15
C VAL A 245 -14.11 4.90 19.36
N GLU A 246 -14.22 6.22 19.20
CA GLU A 246 -14.57 7.14 20.30
C GLU A 246 -15.98 6.81 20.86
N LYS A 247 -16.93 6.57 19.96
CA LYS A 247 -18.30 6.23 20.35
C LYS A 247 -18.37 4.91 21.12
N LEU A 248 -17.58 3.92 20.71
CA LEU A 248 -17.51 2.63 21.41
C LEU A 248 -16.88 2.80 22.80
N GLU A 249 -15.79 3.56 22.92
CA GLU A 249 -15.18 3.85 24.23
C GLU A 249 -16.16 4.52 25.17
N ASP A 250 -16.87 5.53 24.69
CA ASP A 250 -17.88 6.25 25.48
C ASP A 250 -19.04 5.32 25.88
N ALA A 251 -19.49 4.48 24.97
CA ALA A 251 -20.54 3.51 25.26
C ALA A 251 -20.11 2.51 26.34
N ILE A 252 -18.88 2.00 26.26
CA ILE A 252 -18.33 1.09 27.25
C ILE A 252 -18.20 1.80 28.62
N LYS A 253 -17.60 2.99 28.66
CA LYS A 253 -17.41 3.79 29.90
C LYS A 253 -18.74 4.10 30.58
N ASN A 254 -19.75 4.49 29.80
CA ASN A 254 -21.06 4.87 30.34
C ASN A 254 -21.86 3.68 30.90
N ASN A 255 -21.61 2.48 30.39
CA ASN A 255 -22.32 1.27 30.82
C ASN A 255 -21.56 0.45 31.87
N CYS A 256 -20.26 0.74 32.07
CA CYS A 256 -19.45 0.10 33.09
C CYS A 256 -19.29 1.03 34.30
N SER A 257 -19.61 0.53 35.48
CA SER A 257 -19.53 1.31 36.73
C SER A 257 -18.09 1.54 37.21
N ARG A 258 -17.10 1.08 36.46
CA ARG A 258 -15.67 1.17 36.82
C ARG A 258 -14.87 1.72 35.63
N GLU A 259 -13.78 2.40 35.93
CA GLU A 259 -12.83 2.87 34.91
C GLU A 259 -12.10 1.68 34.29
N LEU A 260 -12.14 1.56 32.97
CA LEU A 260 -11.48 0.51 32.20
C LEU A 260 -10.27 1.04 31.45
N VAL A 261 -9.25 0.20 31.31
CA VAL A 261 -8.02 0.57 30.59
C VAL A 261 -8.12 0.11 29.14
N PHE A 262 -7.95 1.06 28.22
CA PHE A 262 -8.01 0.83 26.78
C PHE A 262 -6.62 0.90 26.16
N PHE A 263 -6.34 -0.01 25.26
CA PHE A 263 -5.11 -0.06 24.46
C PHE A 263 -5.48 0.06 22.99
N LYS A 264 -4.73 0.85 22.23
CA LYS A 264 -4.92 1.05 20.78
C LYS A 264 -3.61 0.77 20.04
N SER A 265 -3.68 0.09 18.88
CA SER A 265 -2.53 -0.17 18.04
C SER A 265 -2.83 0.02 16.55
#